data_7cea7745add2da4c76fcafa390a9ca9c
#
_entry.id   7cea7745add2da4c76fcafa390a9ca9c
#
_cell.length_a   1.000
_cell.length_b   1.000
_cell.length_c   1.000
_cell.angle_alpha   90.00
_cell.angle_beta   90.00
_cell.angle_gamma   90.00
#
_symmetry.space_group_name_H-M   'P 1'
#
loop_
_entity.id
_entity.type
_entity.pdbx_description
1 polymer ?
#
loop_
_entity_poly.entity_id
_entity_poly.type
_entity_poly.pdbx_seq_one_letter_code
_entity_poly.pdbx_strand_id
1 'polypeptide(L)'
;MARVAVVTGGTRGIGRAISVALTNADYRVAATYGGNDDAAQHFKEETGIPVFKFDVADFNACAEGVKRIEAELGPIEVLVNNAGITRDSTAHRMSYEQWNAVIQTNLSSCFNMSRAVIDGMRSRGFGRIVNIGSINGQAGQYGQVNYAAAKSGIHGFTKALAQEGAGRGITVNAVAPGYVDTDMVRAVPADVLEKIIARIPVGRLGKAEDISRTVLFLVADDADFITGSTLSVNGGQHMY
;
A
#
# COMPACT_ATOMS: atom_id res chain seq x y z
N MET A 1 -5.47 -24.74 0.45
CA MET A 1 -5.20 -24.04 -0.83
C MET A 1 -4.37 -22.81 -0.54
N ALA A 2 -3.52 -22.38 -1.46
CA ALA A 2 -2.77 -21.13 -1.30
C ALA A 2 -3.74 -19.93 -1.24
N ARG A 3 -3.52 -19.00 -0.32
CA ARG A 3 -4.35 -17.80 -0.14
C ARG A 3 -4.18 -16.82 -1.30
N VAL A 4 -5.25 -16.15 -1.68
CA VAL A 4 -5.21 -15.11 -2.73
C VAL A 4 -4.91 -13.76 -2.11
N ALA A 5 -3.89 -13.09 -2.64
CA ALA A 5 -3.48 -11.76 -2.23
C ALA A 5 -3.57 -10.76 -3.39
N VAL A 6 -4.09 -9.57 -3.12
CA VAL A 6 -4.11 -8.45 -4.07
C VAL A 6 -3.18 -7.36 -3.58
N VAL A 7 -2.30 -6.88 -4.46
CA VAL A 7 -1.40 -5.74 -4.19
C VAL A 7 -1.71 -4.62 -5.16
N THR A 8 -2.26 -3.51 -4.66
CA THR A 8 -2.52 -2.35 -5.52
C THR A 8 -1.22 -1.59 -5.82
N GLY A 9 -1.04 -1.17 -7.09
CA GLY A 9 0.24 -0.64 -7.53
C GLY A 9 1.38 -1.66 -7.41
N GLY A 10 1.07 -2.95 -7.62
CA GLY A 10 1.93 -4.10 -7.33
C GLY A 10 3.05 -4.37 -8.34
N THR A 11 3.15 -3.58 -9.41
CA THR A 11 4.06 -3.87 -10.53
C THR A 11 5.43 -3.17 -10.45
N ARG A 12 5.62 -2.23 -9.51
CA ARG A 12 6.87 -1.47 -9.35
C ARG A 12 7.14 -1.09 -7.88
N GLY A 13 8.37 -0.67 -7.59
CA GLY A 13 8.78 -0.13 -6.28
C GLY A 13 8.43 -1.06 -5.12
N ILE A 14 7.88 -0.49 -4.05
CA ILE A 14 7.46 -1.22 -2.85
C ILE A 14 6.40 -2.28 -3.20
N GLY A 15 5.42 -1.93 -4.04
CA GLY A 15 4.38 -2.87 -4.45
C GLY A 15 4.93 -4.11 -5.15
N ARG A 16 5.93 -3.95 -6.05
CA ARG A 16 6.62 -5.07 -6.69
C ARG A 16 7.30 -5.98 -5.67
N ALA A 17 8.04 -5.41 -4.74
CA ALA A 17 8.70 -6.20 -3.70
C ALA A 17 7.69 -6.96 -2.82
N ILE A 18 6.55 -6.35 -2.50
CA ILE A 18 5.47 -7.01 -1.77
C ILE A 18 4.86 -8.15 -2.60
N SER A 19 4.56 -7.92 -3.89
CA SER A 19 4.00 -8.94 -4.78
C SER A 19 4.92 -10.15 -4.90
N VAL A 20 6.21 -9.92 -5.13
CA VAL A 20 7.22 -10.98 -5.23
C VAL A 20 7.39 -11.72 -3.89
N ALA A 21 7.46 -10.99 -2.77
CA ALA A 21 7.62 -11.61 -1.46
C ALA A 21 6.42 -12.49 -1.07
N LEU A 22 5.19 -12.06 -1.37
CA LEU A 22 3.99 -12.86 -1.16
C LEU A 22 3.98 -14.11 -2.05
N THR A 23 4.36 -14.00 -3.32
CA THR A 23 4.48 -15.14 -4.23
C THR A 23 5.50 -16.16 -3.72
N ASN A 24 6.66 -15.70 -3.24
CA ASN A 24 7.69 -16.56 -2.65
C ASN A 24 7.27 -17.21 -1.33
N ALA A 25 6.23 -16.70 -0.68
CA ALA A 25 5.60 -17.26 0.50
C ALA A 25 4.31 -18.05 0.17
N ASP A 26 4.21 -18.58 -1.05
CA ASP A 26 3.14 -19.44 -1.54
C ASP A 26 1.74 -18.80 -1.61
N TYR A 27 1.65 -17.46 -1.66
CA TYR A 27 0.38 -16.78 -1.98
C TYR A 27 0.14 -16.75 -3.50
N ARG A 28 -1.11 -16.84 -3.92
CA ARG A 28 -1.55 -16.54 -5.29
C ARG A 28 -1.76 -15.03 -5.39
N VAL A 29 -0.87 -14.33 -6.07
CA VAL A 29 -0.85 -12.87 -6.06
C VAL A 29 -1.45 -12.29 -7.35
N ALA A 30 -2.31 -11.28 -7.20
CA ALA A 30 -2.73 -10.36 -8.25
C ALA A 30 -2.07 -8.99 -8.01
N ALA A 31 -1.25 -8.53 -8.96
CA ALA A 31 -0.70 -7.19 -8.94
C ALA A 31 -1.59 -6.25 -9.76
N THR A 32 -2.07 -5.13 -9.18
CA THR A 32 -2.85 -4.17 -9.97
C THR A 32 -2.01 -2.96 -10.38
N TYR A 33 -2.43 -2.28 -11.45
CA TYR A 33 -1.79 -1.06 -11.95
C TYR A 33 -2.80 -0.14 -12.64
N GLY A 34 -2.49 1.17 -12.72
CA GLY A 34 -3.39 2.16 -13.31
C GLY A 34 -3.08 2.53 -14.74
N GLY A 35 -1.83 2.78 -15.11
CA GLY A 35 -1.53 3.42 -16.40
C GLY A 35 -0.23 3.07 -17.09
N ASN A 36 0.70 2.37 -16.50
CA ASN A 36 1.97 2.00 -17.15
C ASN A 36 1.90 0.56 -17.64
N ASP A 37 1.40 0.37 -18.87
CA ASP A 37 1.21 -0.94 -19.48
C ASP A 37 2.55 -1.67 -19.72
N ASP A 38 3.57 -0.95 -20.18
CA ASP A 38 4.90 -1.54 -20.47
C ASP A 38 5.55 -2.08 -19.20
N ALA A 39 5.53 -1.29 -18.11
CA ALA A 39 6.07 -1.74 -16.83
C ALA A 39 5.29 -2.94 -16.26
N ALA A 40 3.97 -2.96 -16.43
CA ALA A 40 3.14 -4.07 -15.98
C ALA A 40 3.38 -5.34 -16.80
N GLN A 41 3.54 -5.22 -18.11
CA GLN A 41 3.86 -6.35 -18.98
C GLN A 41 5.24 -6.92 -18.66
N HIS A 42 6.26 -6.07 -18.53
CA HIS A 42 7.59 -6.50 -18.14
C HIS A 42 7.62 -7.23 -16.79
N PHE A 43 6.91 -6.67 -15.79
CA PHE A 43 6.75 -7.31 -14.49
C PHE A 43 6.11 -8.70 -14.59
N LYS A 44 5.06 -8.84 -15.40
CA LYS A 44 4.38 -10.13 -15.63
C LYS A 44 5.32 -11.16 -16.29
N GLU A 45 6.09 -10.73 -17.30
CA GLU A 45 7.04 -11.58 -18.00
C GLU A 45 8.17 -12.07 -17.08
N GLU A 46 8.69 -11.18 -16.24
CA GLU A 46 9.77 -11.48 -15.30
C GLU A 46 9.33 -12.38 -14.15
N THR A 47 8.13 -12.17 -13.62
CA THR A 47 7.70 -12.80 -12.36
C THR A 47 6.64 -13.89 -12.52
N GLY A 48 5.95 -13.93 -13.66
CA GLY A 48 4.79 -14.79 -13.87
C GLY A 48 3.52 -14.33 -13.10
N ILE A 49 3.59 -13.26 -12.29
CA ILE A 49 2.47 -12.78 -11.48
C ILE A 49 1.43 -12.12 -12.40
N PRO A 50 0.14 -12.53 -12.35
CA PRO A 50 -0.91 -11.91 -13.13
C PRO A 50 -1.10 -10.43 -12.76
N VAL A 51 -1.36 -9.62 -13.79
CA VAL A 51 -1.54 -8.17 -13.65
C VAL A 51 -2.94 -7.75 -14.08
N PHE A 52 -3.54 -6.82 -13.35
CA PHE A 52 -4.89 -6.34 -13.59
C PHE A 52 -4.89 -4.81 -13.68
N LYS A 53 -5.39 -4.29 -14.80
CA LYS A 53 -5.48 -2.85 -15.03
C LYS A 53 -6.83 -2.31 -14.59
N PHE A 54 -6.81 -1.37 -13.64
CA PHE A 54 -7.92 -0.50 -13.28
C PHE A 54 -7.43 0.66 -12.39
N ASP A 55 -8.20 1.75 -12.37
CA ASP A 55 -7.92 2.89 -11.51
C ASP A 55 -8.51 2.65 -10.12
N VAL A 56 -7.65 2.61 -9.10
CA VAL A 56 -8.08 2.43 -7.70
C VAL A 56 -8.83 3.65 -7.14
N ALA A 57 -8.75 4.81 -7.79
CA ALA A 57 -9.53 5.99 -7.43
C ALA A 57 -11.01 5.87 -7.85
N ASP A 58 -11.32 4.99 -8.80
CA ASP A 58 -12.68 4.72 -9.26
C ASP A 58 -13.30 3.55 -8.48
N PHE A 59 -14.36 3.85 -7.74
CA PHE A 59 -15.07 2.88 -6.90
C PHE A 59 -15.64 1.69 -7.71
N ASN A 60 -16.26 1.97 -8.87
CA ASN A 60 -16.85 0.93 -9.70
C ASN A 60 -15.77 0.09 -10.38
N ALA A 61 -14.69 0.71 -10.86
CA ALA A 61 -13.55 -0.01 -11.43
C ALA A 61 -12.89 -0.95 -10.41
N CYS A 62 -12.82 -0.56 -9.13
CA CYS A 62 -12.36 -1.44 -8.05
C CYS A 62 -13.26 -2.66 -7.89
N ALA A 63 -14.58 -2.47 -7.84
CA ALA A 63 -15.54 -3.57 -7.69
C ALA A 63 -15.45 -4.56 -8.86
N GLU A 64 -15.39 -4.06 -10.11
CA GLU A 64 -15.23 -4.91 -11.30
C GLU A 64 -13.84 -5.57 -11.37
N GLY A 65 -12.79 -4.86 -10.96
CA GLY A 65 -11.44 -5.40 -10.87
C GLY A 65 -11.35 -6.57 -9.89
N VAL A 66 -11.94 -6.43 -8.71
CA VAL A 66 -12.01 -7.50 -7.69
C VAL A 66 -12.76 -8.72 -8.24
N LYS A 67 -13.91 -8.54 -8.87
CA LYS A 67 -14.65 -9.66 -9.49
C LYS A 67 -13.82 -10.43 -10.51
N ARG A 68 -13.07 -9.73 -11.36
CA ARG A 68 -12.17 -10.37 -12.36
C ARG A 68 -11.06 -11.15 -11.67
N ILE A 69 -10.45 -10.59 -10.63
CA ILE A 69 -9.40 -11.27 -9.85
C ILE A 69 -9.97 -12.52 -9.19
N GLU A 70 -11.13 -12.42 -8.53
CA GLU A 70 -11.75 -13.57 -7.85
C GLU A 70 -12.19 -14.67 -8.84
N ALA A 71 -12.60 -14.32 -10.04
CA ALA A 71 -12.94 -15.28 -11.09
C ALA A 71 -11.71 -16.07 -11.58
N GLU A 72 -10.54 -15.42 -11.62
CA GLU A 72 -9.29 -16.04 -12.12
C GLU A 72 -8.49 -16.76 -11.00
N LEU A 73 -8.39 -16.12 -9.83
CA LEU A 73 -7.51 -16.59 -8.75
C LEU A 73 -8.27 -17.18 -7.56
N GLY A 74 -9.57 -17.00 -7.47
CA GLY A 74 -10.38 -17.40 -6.33
C GLY A 74 -10.54 -16.27 -5.29
N PRO A 75 -11.19 -16.57 -4.15
CA PRO A 75 -11.59 -15.58 -3.17
C PRO A 75 -10.40 -14.83 -2.56
N ILE A 76 -10.47 -13.51 -2.53
CA ILE A 76 -9.41 -12.66 -2.00
C ILE A 76 -9.42 -12.72 -0.47
N GLU A 77 -8.29 -13.10 0.12
CA GLU A 77 -8.09 -13.24 1.56
C GLU A 77 -7.10 -12.20 2.12
N VAL A 78 -6.22 -11.68 1.26
CA VAL A 78 -5.23 -10.64 1.62
C VAL A 78 -5.37 -9.45 0.66
N LEU A 79 -5.44 -8.25 1.22
CA LEU A 79 -5.42 -6.99 0.47
C LEU A 79 -4.28 -6.10 0.96
N VAL A 80 -3.40 -5.69 0.04
CA VAL A 80 -2.38 -4.69 0.32
C VAL A 80 -2.70 -3.42 -0.47
N ASN A 81 -3.16 -2.39 0.21
CA ASN A 81 -3.40 -1.07 -0.34
C ASN A 81 -2.08 -0.29 -0.40
N ASN A 82 -1.38 -0.40 -1.54
CA ASN A 82 -0.08 0.22 -1.74
C ASN A 82 -0.10 1.33 -2.82
N ALA A 83 -1.07 1.33 -3.72
CA ALA A 83 -1.16 2.35 -4.77
C ALA A 83 -1.12 3.78 -4.20
N GLY A 84 -0.35 4.64 -4.85
CA GLY A 84 -0.23 6.02 -4.42
C GLY A 84 0.55 6.89 -5.40
N ILE A 85 0.28 8.18 -5.34
CA ILE A 85 0.92 9.22 -6.15
C ILE A 85 1.30 10.40 -5.26
N THR A 86 2.20 11.24 -5.78
CA THR A 86 2.50 12.57 -5.23
C THR A 86 2.13 13.65 -6.25
N ARG A 87 1.72 14.81 -5.77
CA ARG A 87 1.52 16.04 -6.53
C ARG A 87 1.92 17.19 -5.61
N ASP A 88 3.23 17.31 -5.42
CA ASP A 88 3.84 18.18 -4.41
C ASP A 88 3.72 19.65 -4.81
N SER A 89 3.28 20.46 -3.87
CA SER A 89 3.22 21.92 -3.97
C SER A 89 2.99 22.51 -2.58
N THR A 90 3.45 23.76 -2.37
CA THR A 90 3.08 24.46 -1.15
C THR A 90 1.59 24.83 -1.15
N ALA A 91 0.96 24.88 0.02
CA ALA A 91 -0.50 25.05 0.14
C ALA A 91 -1.06 26.25 -0.64
N HIS A 92 -0.34 27.39 -0.66
CA HIS A 92 -0.77 28.60 -1.37
C HIS A 92 -0.65 28.51 -2.91
N ARG A 93 0.00 27.47 -3.44
CA ARG A 93 0.16 27.22 -4.89
C ARG A 93 -0.50 25.93 -5.35
N MET A 94 -0.92 25.07 -4.40
CA MET A 94 -1.53 23.79 -4.72
C MET A 94 -2.91 23.98 -5.35
N SER A 95 -3.11 23.39 -6.54
CA SER A 95 -4.43 23.41 -7.16
C SER A 95 -5.36 22.37 -6.51
N TYR A 96 -6.67 22.58 -6.68
CA TYR A 96 -7.66 21.62 -6.20
C TYR A 96 -7.50 20.24 -6.88
N GLU A 97 -7.13 20.22 -8.15
CA GLU A 97 -6.89 18.98 -8.91
C GLU A 97 -5.70 18.20 -8.34
N GLN A 98 -4.61 18.89 -7.95
CA GLN A 98 -3.46 18.27 -7.29
C GLN A 98 -3.85 17.68 -5.93
N TRP A 99 -4.62 18.43 -5.15
CA TRP A 99 -5.16 17.95 -3.87
C TRP A 99 -6.04 16.74 -4.08
N ASN A 100 -7.07 16.85 -4.91
CA ASN A 100 -8.08 15.82 -5.11
C ASN A 100 -7.49 14.54 -5.69
N ALA A 101 -6.60 14.63 -6.68
CA ALA A 101 -5.93 13.46 -7.25
C ALA A 101 -5.19 12.64 -6.19
N VAL A 102 -4.49 13.31 -5.26
CA VAL A 102 -3.76 12.62 -4.19
C VAL A 102 -4.72 12.01 -3.16
N ILE A 103 -5.77 12.73 -2.75
CA ILE A 103 -6.78 12.19 -1.81
C ILE A 103 -7.48 10.98 -2.42
N GLN A 104 -7.93 11.05 -3.66
CA GLN A 104 -8.64 9.94 -4.32
C GLN A 104 -7.74 8.72 -4.49
N THR A 105 -6.51 8.90 -4.96
CA THR A 105 -5.62 7.77 -5.22
C THR A 105 -5.01 7.18 -3.94
N ASN A 106 -4.67 8.00 -2.93
CA ASN A 106 -3.92 7.52 -1.77
C ASN A 106 -4.81 7.15 -0.57
N LEU A 107 -5.99 7.76 -0.44
CA LEU A 107 -6.88 7.53 0.70
C LEU A 107 -8.20 6.89 0.28
N SER A 108 -8.95 7.50 -0.65
CA SER A 108 -10.24 6.95 -1.09
C SER A 108 -10.07 5.55 -1.69
N SER A 109 -8.97 5.27 -2.37
CA SER A 109 -8.63 3.95 -2.90
C SER A 109 -8.58 2.86 -1.82
N CYS A 110 -8.10 3.17 -0.61
CA CYS A 110 -8.09 2.21 0.50
C CYS A 110 -9.51 1.80 0.88
N PHE A 111 -10.44 2.75 0.90
CA PHE A 111 -11.87 2.46 1.08
C PHE A 111 -12.43 1.66 -0.09
N ASN A 112 -12.22 2.10 -1.33
CA ASN A 112 -12.76 1.46 -2.53
C ASN A 112 -12.39 -0.04 -2.59
N MET A 113 -11.10 -0.33 -2.45
CA MET A 113 -10.59 -1.71 -2.47
C MET A 113 -11.06 -2.53 -1.26
N SER A 114 -11.00 -1.95 -0.06
CA SER A 114 -11.46 -2.64 1.15
C SER A 114 -12.94 -2.95 1.07
N ARG A 115 -13.78 -2.00 0.59
CA ARG A 115 -15.22 -2.20 0.39
C ARG A 115 -15.51 -3.33 -0.60
N ALA A 116 -14.70 -3.46 -1.65
CA ALA A 116 -14.89 -4.48 -2.66
C ALA A 116 -14.61 -5.92 -2.16
N VAL A 117 -13.72 -6.08 -1.15
CA VAL A 117 -13.33 -7.43 -0.64
C VAL A 117 -13.94 -7.79 0.71
N ILE A 118 -14.38 -6.79 1.50
CA ILE A 118 -14.71 -6.99 2.91
C ILE A 118 -15.88 -7.95 3.14
N ASP A 119 -16.91 -7.92 2.30
CA ASP A 119 -18.08 -8.80 2.44
C ASP A 119 -17.69 -10.28 2.27
N GLY A 120 -16.84 -10.58 1.30
CA GLY A 120 -16.28 -11.90 1.10
C GLY A 120 -15.41 -12.36 2.28
N MET A 121 -14.53 -11.49 2.78
CA MET A 121 -13.71 -11.78 3.96
C MET A 121 -14.57 -12.04 5.20
N ARG A 122 -15.59 -11.21 5.46
CA ARG A 122 -16.55 -11.39 6.57
C ARG A 122 -17.31 -12.72 6.49
N SER A 123 -17.74 -13.10 5.30
CA SER A 123 -18.49 -14.36 5.09
C SER A 123 -17.62 -15.59 5.35
N ARG A 124 -16.32 -15.52 5.07
CA ARG A 124 -15.36 -16.61 5.28
C ARG A 124 -14.77 -16.63 6.70
N GLY A 125 -14.95 -15.56 7.48
CA GLY A 125 -14.34 -15.43 8.81
C GLY A 125 -12.81 -15.27 8.78
N PHE A 126 -12.26 -14.76 7.67
CA PHE A 126 -10.83 -14.52 7.50
C PHE A 126 -10.56 -13.36 6.54
N GLY A 127 -9.63 -12.48 6.91
CA GLY A 127 -9.10 -11.43 6.07
C GLY A 127 -7.86 -10.78 6.66
N ARG A 128 -6.95 -10.33 5.79
CA ARG A 128 -5.76 -9.55 6.15
C ARG A 128 -5.71 -8.31 5.25
N ILE A 129 -5.83 -7.14 5.84
CA ILE A 129 -5.74 -5.86 5.10
C ILE A 129 -4.54 -5.10 5.62
N VAL A 130 -3.62 -4.74 4.73
CA VAL A 130 -2.46 -3.92 5.06
C VAL A 130 -2.48 -2.66 4.20
N ASN A 131 -2.49 -1.51 4.85
CA ASN A 131 -2.49 -0.20 4.22
C ASN A 131 -1.08 0.40 4.25
N ILE A 132 -0.52 0.77 3.11
CA ILE A 132 0.80 1.41 3.05
C ILE A 132 0.65 2.92 3.28
N GLY A 133 0.96 3.31 4.50
CA GLY A 133 1.05 4.70 4.95
C GLY A 133 2.33 5.40 4.49
N SER A 134 2.87 6.26 5.35
CA SER A 134 4.16 6.94 5.16
C SER A 134 4.57 7.63 6.45
N ILE A 135 5.87 7.78 6.68
CA ILE A 135 6.41 8.69 7.69
C ILE A 135 5.85 10.11 7.53
N ASN A 136 5.60 10.56 6.29
CA ASN A 136 5.05 11.89 6.02
C ASN A 136 3.58 12.03 6.45
N GLY A 137 2.86 10.92 6.64
CA GLY A 137 1.55 10.89 7.29
C GLY A 137 1.62 10.99 8.82
N GLN A 138 2.77 10.66 9.40
CA GLN A 138 3.01 10.73 10.85
C GLN A 138 3.61 12.08 11.27
N ALA A 139 4.64 12.55 10.56
CA ALA A 139 5.42 13.73 10.90
C ALA A 139 5.04 14.99 10.10
N GLY A 140 4.30 14.83 8.99
CA GLY A 140 4.11 15.89 8.00
C GLY A 140 5.36 16.09 7.13
N GLN A 141 5.17 16.78 5.99
CA GLN A 141 6.27 17.13 5.09
C GLN A 141 5.96 18.44 4.37
N TYR A 142 6.93 19.36 4.35
CA TYR A 142 6.81 20.61 3.62
C TYR A 142 6.51 20.36 2.12
N GLY A 143 5.52 21.06 1.57
CA GLY A 143 5.10 20.92 0.18
C GLY A 143 4.20 19.71 -0.10
N GLN A 144 3.78 18.94 0.93
CA GLN A 144 2.98 17.74 0.79
C GLN A 144 1.71 17.74 1.65
N VAL A 145 1.02 18.85 1.76
CA VAL A 145 -0.20 18.92 2.58
C VAL A 145 -1.27 17.92 2.14
N ASN A 146 -1.40 17.67 0.82
CA ASN A 146 -2.30 16.66 0.26
C ASN A 146 -1.85 15.23 0.60
N TYR A 147 -0.56 14.93 0.36
CA TYR A 147 0.00 13.60 0.62
C TYR A 147 0.02 13.27 2.10
N ALA A 148 0.47 14.21 2.94
CA ALA A 148 0.48 14.04 4.38
C ALA A 148 -0.94 13.83 4.93
N ALA A 149 -1.92 14.61 4.47
CA ALA A 149 -3.32 14.44 4.85
C ALA A 149 -3.86 13.05 4.46
N ALA A 150 -3.62 12.62 3.22
CA ALA A 150 -4.05 11.30 2.75
C ALA A 150 -3.41 10.17 3.56
N LYS A 151 -2.08 10.23 3.76
CA LYS A 151 -1.34 9.19 4.47
C LYS A 151 -1.63 9.19 5.98
N SER A 152 -1.94 10.34 6.57
CA SER A 152 -2.44 10.44 7.94
C SER A 152 -3.86 9.87 8.07
N GLY A 153 -4.74 10.15 7.10
CA GLY A 153 -6.10 9.58 7.05
C GLY A 153 -6.12 8.05 7.01
N ILE A 154 -5.12 7.42 6.41
CA ILE A 154 -4.95 5.96 6.39
C ILE A 154 -4.89 5.39 7.83
N HIS A 155 -4.24 6.08 8.78
CA HIS A 155 -4.15 5.59 10.15
C HIS A 155 -5.52 5.57 10.84
N GLY A 156 -6.34 6.61 10.65
CA GLY A 156 -7.71 6.66 11.15
C GLY A 156 -8.60 5.58 10.50
N PHE A 157 -8.52 5.47 9.17
CA PHE A 157 -9.22 4.43 8.41
C PHE A 157 -8.85 3.02 8.88
N THR A 158 -7.57 2.74 9.07
CA THR A 158 -7.05 1.46 9.57
C THR A 158 -7.66 1.10 10.92
N LYS A 159 -7.64 2.05 11.88
CA LYS A 159 -8.16 1.82 13.23
C LYS A 159 -9.67 1.56 13.25
N ALA A 160 -10.44 2.31 12.47
CA ALA A 160 -11.88 2.14 12.40
C ALA A 160 -12.24 0.78 11.77
N LEU A 161 -11.66 0.46 10.62
CA LEU A 161 -11.93 -0.78 9.91
C LEU A 161 -11.45 -2.02 10.70
N ALA A 162 -10.37 -1.89 11.49
CA ALA A 162 -9.90 -2.93 12.39
C ALA A 162 -10.95 -3.29 13.46
N GLN A 163 -11.61 -2.29 14.06
CA GLN A 163 -12.68 -2.53 15.02
C GLN A 163 -13.88 -3.24 14.40
N GLU A 164 -14.25 -2.87 13.17
CA GLU A 164 -15.35 -3.49 12.45
C GLU A 164 -15.05 -4.92 11.99
N GLY A 165 -13.76 -5.21 11.70
CA GLY A 165 -13.31 -6.48 11.15
C GLY A 165 -12.95 -7.53 12.20
N ALA A 166 -12.45 -7.12 13.38
CA ALA A 166 -11.85 -8.02 14.37
C ALA A 166 -12.77 -9.19 14.77
N GLY A 167 -14.04 -8.93 15.09
CA GLY A 167 -15.03 -9.96 15.44
C GLY A 167 -15.40 -10.90 14.29
N ARG A 168 -14.83 -10.71 13.11
CA ARG A 168 -15.01 -11.52 11.89
C ARG A 168 -13.70 -12.14 11.40
N GLY A 169 -12.67 -12.21 12.24
CA GLY A 169 -11.38 -12.79 11.89
C GLY A 169 -10.58 -11.96 10.87
N ILE A 170 -10.89 -10.67 10.73
CA ILE A 170 -10.21 -9.77 9.80
C ILE A 170 -9.29 -8.85 10.61
N THR A 171 -8.01 -8.83 10.26
CA THR A 171 -7.07 -7.84 10.79
C THR A 171 -6.83 -6.73 9.76
N VAL A 172 -6.71 -5.51 10.25
CA VAL A 172 -6.41 -4.34 9.43
C VAL A 172 -5.28 -3.56 10.07
N ASN A 173 -4.14 -3.44 9.39
CA ASN A 173 -2.96 -2.76 9.90
C ASN A 173 -2.40 -1.78 8.87
N ALA A 174 -1.60 -0.84 9.32
CA ALA A 174 -0.83 0.05 8.46
C ALA A 174 0.67 -0.21 8.60
N VAL A 175 1.40 -0.04 7.51
CA VAL A 175 2.85 0.07 7.50
C VAL A 175 3.19 1.50 7.10
N ALA A 176 4.03 2.18 7.86
CA ALA A 176 4.49 3.55 7.57
C ALA A 176 5.98 3.53 7.18
N PRO A 177 6.30 3.42 5.88
CA PRO A 177 7.67 3.49 5.40
C PRO A 177 8.29 4.87 5.64
N GLY A 178 9.59 4.89 5.91
CA GLY A 178 10.42 6.07 5.72
C GLY A 178 10.82 6.25 4.26
N TYR A 179 11.98 6.86 4.01
CA TYR A 179 12.53 6.97 2.67
C TYR A 179 13.11 5.62 2.21
N VAL A 180 12.46 5.03 1.21
CA VAL A 180 12.81 3.73 0.61
C VAL A 180 13.42 3.96 -0.78
N ASP A 181 14.51 3.27 -1.10
CA ASP A 181 15.18 3.33 -2.39
C ASP A 181 14.27 2.82 -3.53
N THR A 182 13.58 3.76 -4.14
CA THR A 182 12.64 3.56 -5.25
C THR A 182 12.88 4.62 -6.33
N ASP A 183 12.36 4.41 -7.53
CA ASP A 183 12.47 5.39 -8.61
C ASP A 183 11.98 6.79 -8.20
N MET A 184 10.96 6.85 -7.35
CA MET A 184 10.43 8.11 -6.82
C MET A 184 11.47 8.84 -5.95
N VAL A 185 12.22 8.12 -5.12
CA VAL A 185 13.25 8.70 -4.24
C VAL A 185 14.53 8.98 -5.02
N ARG A 186 14.88 8.13 -5.98
CA ARG A 186 16.04 8.35 -6.87
C ARG A 186 15.90 9.57 -7.78
N ALA A 187 14.68 10.05 -8.04
CA ALA A 187 14.42 11.28 -8.78
C ALA A 187 14.72 12.55 -7.97
N VAL A 188 14.98 12.45 -6.67
CA VAL A 188 15.37 13.58 -5.80
C VAL A 188 16.82 13.99 -6.10
N PRO A 189 17.15 15.29 -6.18
CA PRO A 189 18.52 15.74 -6.37
C PRO A 189 19.49 15.17 -5.34
N ALA A 190 20.71 14.82 -5.76
CA ALA A 190 21.67 14.09 -4.94
C ALA A 190 22.03 14.80 -3.61
N ASP A 191 22.20 16.12 -3.65
CA ASP A 191 22.49 16.94 -2.47
C ASP A 191 21.33 16.96 -1.45
N VAL A 192 20.10 16.85 -1.92
CA VAL A 192 18.91 16.73 -1.07
C VAL A 192 18.80 15.32 -0.51
N LEU A 193 19.11 14.31 -1.32
CA LEU A 193 19.09 12.91 -0.91
C LEU A 193 20.12 12.64 0.19
N GLU A 194 21.34 13.19 0.07
CA GLU A 194 22.37 13.09 1.13
C GLU A 194 21.86 13.68 2.45
N LYS A 195 21.22 14.85 2.42
CA LYS A 195 20.61 15.47 3.62
C LYS A 195 19.49 14.64 4.22
N ILE A 196 18.71 13.94 3.39
CA ILE A 196 17.69 13.02 3.85
C ILE A 196 18.34 11.83 4.56
N ILE A 197 19.32 11.19 3.93
CA ILE A 197 20.04 10.01 4.49
C ILE A 197 20.70 10.36 5.82
N ALA A 198 21.33 11.54 5.91
CA ALA A 198 21.99 12.00 7.15
C ALA A 198 21.00 12.15 8.34
N ARG A 199 19.70 12.26 8.08
CA ARG A 199 18.65 12.33 9.11
C ARG A 199 18.05 10.98 9.48
N ILE A 200 18.43 9.90 8.79
CA ILE A 200 17.96 8.55 9.10
C ILE A 200 18.95 7.94 10.10
N PRO A 201 18.56 7.63 11.35
CA PRO A 201 19.47 7.08 12.36
C PRO A 201 20.21 5.80 11.92
N VAL A 202 19.56 4.94 11.12
CA VAL A 202 20.20 3.74 10.56
C VAL A 202 21.25 4.08 9.47
N GLY A 203 21.31 5.31 8.99
CA GLY A 203 22.34 5.81 8.06
C GLY A 203 22.18 5.40 6.60
N ARG A 204 21.02 4.87 6.21
CA ARG A 204 20.72 4.48 4.84
C ARG A 204 19.23 4.64 4.50
N LEU A 205 18.94 4.69 3.22
CA LEU A 205 17.56 4.46 2.73
C LEU A 205 17.08 3.05 3.10
N GLY A 206 15.79 2.91 3.33
CA GLY A 206 15.15 1.61 3.40
C GLY A 206 15.22 0.90 2.04
N LYS A 207 15.20 -0.42 2.05
CA LYS A 207 14.99 -1.23 0.86
C LYS A 207 13.51 -1.60 0.75
N ALA A 208 13.01 -1.85 -0.46
CA ALA A 208 11.63 -2.30 -0.66
C ALA A 208 11.37 -3.62 0.10
N GLU A 209 12.40 -4.45 0.29
CA GLU A 209 12.37 -5.69 1.05
C GLU A 209 12.19 -5.46 2.56
N ASP A 210 12.62 -4.33 3.10
CA ASP A 210 12.37 -3.97 4.51
C ASP A 210 10.85 -3.81 4.73
N ILE A 211 10.14 -3.29 3.74
CA ILE A 211 8.69 -3.11 3.78
C ILE A 211 7.94 -4.42 3.51
N SER A 212 8.34 -5.17 2.47
CA SER A 212 7.65 -6.42 2.11
C SER A 212 7.74 -7.47 3.23
N ARG A 213 8.84 -7.52 3.97
CA ARG A 213 9.00 -8.39 5.14
C ARG A 213 8.00 -8.04 6.25
N THR A 214 7.77 -6.76 6.48
CA THR A 214 6.77 -6.30 7.46
C THR A 214 5.35 -6.65 7.01
N VAL A 215 5.06 -6.53 5.72
CA VAL A 215 3.77 -6.95 5.16
C VAL A 215 3.57 -8.45 5.33
N LEU A 216 4.58 -9.29 4.99
CA LEU A 216 4.52 -10.74 5.19
C LEU A 216 4.21 -11.11 6.65
N PHE A 217 4.86 -10.45 7.60
CA PHE A 217 4.59 -10.65 9.02
C PHE A 217 3.12 -10.34 9.37
N LEU A 218 2.58 -9.23 8.88
CA LEU A 218 1.21 -8.80 9.21
C LEU A 218 0.10 -9.64 8.54
N VAL A 219 0.40 -10.32 7.44
CA VAL A 219 -0.60 -11.14 6.72
C VAL A 219 -0.52 -12.62 7.08
N ALA A 220 0.44 -13.02 7.90
CA ALA A 220 0.57 -14.39 8.39
C ALA A 220 -0.67 -14.85 9.18
N ASP A 221 -0.93 -16.13 9.18
CA ASP A 221 -2.10 -16.70 9.86
C ASP A 221 -2.04 -16.47 11.38
N ASP A 222 -0.86 -16.56 11.96
CA ASP A 222 -0.56 -16.38 13.39
C ASP A 222 -0.42 -14.91 13.82
N ALA A 223 -0.58 -13.94 12.90
CA ALA A 223 -0.63 -12.53 13.21
C ALA A 223 -2.05 -12.02 13.53
N ASP A 224 -2.95 -12.89 13.92
CA ASP A 224 -4.39 -12.63 14.11
C ASP A 224 -4.70 -11.73 15.33
N PHE A 225 -3.77 -11.58 16.25
CA PHE A 225 -3.91 -10.69 17.41
C PHE A 225 -3.35 -9.27 17.19
N ILE A 226 -2.81 -9.00 15.97
CA ILE A 226 -2.29 -7.69 15.59
C ILE A 226 -3.30 -7.03 14.66
N THR A 227 -4.05 -6.04 15.16
CA THR A 227 -5.01 -5.28 14.36
C THR A 227 -5.11 -3.83 14.84
N GLY A 228 -5.40 -2.89 13.94
CA GLY A 228 -5.48 -1.46 14.23
C GLY A 228 -4.12 -0.78 14.43
N SER A 229 -3.02 -1.49 14.25
CA SER A 229 -1.66 -1.01 14.50
C SER A 229 -1.08 -0.29 13.29
N THR A 230 -0.15 0.64 13.55
CA THR A 230 0.72 1.22 12.53
C THR A 230 2.16 0.85 12.84
N LEU A 231 2.79 0.07 11.98
CA LEU A 231 4.19 -0.32 12.09
C LEU A 231 5.06 0.67 11.32
N SER A 232 5.88 1.45 12.04
CA SER A 232 6.83 2.38 11.44
C SER A 232 8.07 1.62 10.98
N VAL A 233 8.35 1.66 9.66
CA VAL A 233 9.52 1.03 9.03
C VAL A 233 10.35 2.13 8.36
N ASN A 234 11.05 2.92 9.16
CA ASN A 234 11.63 4.20 8.75
C ASN A 234 13.08 4.42 9.21
N GLY A 235 13.76 3.37 9.69
CA GLY A 235 15.15 3.47 10.15
C GLY A 235 15.37 4.38 11.37
N GLY A 236 14.31 4.59 12.18
CA GLY A 236 14.35 5.45 13.36
C GLY A 236 14.12 6.94 13.05
N GLN A 237 13.79 7.31 11.81
CA GLN A 237 13.61 8.71 11.42
C GLN A 237 12.40 9.37 12.11
N HIS A 238 11.42 8.58 12.51
CA HIS A 238 10.28 9.01 13.33
C HIS A 238 9.93 7.91 14.34
N MET A 239 9.83 8.28 15.60
CA MET A 239 9.50 7.42 16.73
C MET A 239 8.33 8.05 17.50
N TYR A 240 7.42 7.21 18.02
CA TYR A 240 6.35 7.64 18.94
C TYR A 240 6.80 7.48 20.39
#